data_65d20238b0426ae9c57f9a594a1ae1c4
#
_entry.id   65d20238b0426ae9c57f9a594a1ae1c4
#
_cell.length_a   1.000
_cell.length_b   1.000
_cell.length_c   1.000
_cell.angle_alpha   90.00
_cell.angle_beta   90.00
_cell.angle_gamma   90.00
#
_symmetry.space_group_name_H-M   'P 1'
#
loop_
_entity.id
_entity.type
_entity.pdbx_description
1 polymer ?
#
loop_
_entity_poly.entity_id
_entity_poly.type
_entity_poly.pdbx_seq_one_letter_code
_entity_poly.pdbx_strand_id
1 'polypeptide(L)'
;MKTKEITLCGKQVMVAYCFATEIAFKKFTGVNIDEFDATNPEHIIYLIIAAIATYYQKEGTDAPVKDNDMMYDAQPKELISALTDVLNLRADWYQLPKGEQTDDKPDPNRKHRKPKNA
;
A
#
# COMPACT_ATOMS: atom_id res chain seq x y z
N MET A 1 -5.02 -13.19 -6.17
CA MET A 1 -4.69 -11.84 -5.73
C MET A 1 -5.44 -11.54 -4.44
N LYS A 2 -4.71 -11.16 -3.42
CA LYS A 2 -5.33 -10.82 -2.15
C LYS A 2 -5.94 -9.43 -2.21
N THR A 3 -6.99 -9.23 -1.43
CA THR A 3 -7.66 -7.94 -1.31
C THR A 3 -7.81 -7.58 0.15
N LYS A 4 -8.10 -6.31 0.40
CA LYS A 4 -8.31 -5.82 1.76
C LYS A 4 -9.38 -4.74 1.71
N GLU A 5 -10.28 -4.76 2.69
CA GLU A 5 -11.25 -3.68 2.84
C GLU A 5 -10.66 -2.61 3.77
N ILE A 6 -10.74 -1.36 3.35
CA ILE A 6 -10.24 -0.22 4.14
C ILE A 6 -11.32 0.83 4.24
N THR A 7 -11.14 1.78 5.16
CA THR A 7 -12.05 2.91 5.32
C THR A 7 -11.33 4.18 4.89
N LEU A 8 -11.91 4.90 3.92
CA LEU A 8 -11.38 6.18 3.46
C LEU A 8 -12.54 7.14 3.25
N CYS A 9 -12.39 8.35 3.75
CA CYS A 9 -13.41 9.40 3.59
C CYS A 9 -14.77 8.92 4.08
N GLY A 10 -14.79 8.11 5.13
CA GLY A 10 -16.00 7.56 5.70
C GLY A 10 -16.65 6.43 4.90
N LYS A 11 -15.97 5.92 3.87
CA LYS A 11 -16.52 4.87 3.01
C LYS A 11 -15.68 3.61 3.09
N GLN A 12 -16.35 2.47 2.87
CA GLN A 12 -15.64 1.18 2.77
C GLN A 12 -15.18 1.02 1.32
N VAL A 13 -13.89 0.73 1.16
CA VAL A 13 -13.24 0.67 -0.14
C VAL A 13 -12.35 -0.56 -0.18
N MET A 14 -12.36 -1.27 -1.30
CA MET A 14 -11.48 -2.43 -1.47
C MET A 14 -10.19 -2.01 -2.16
N VAL A 15 -9.10 -2.62 -1.75
CA VAL A 15 -7.79 -2.44 -2.39
C VAL A 15 -7.19 -3.80 -2.73
N ALA A 16 -6.34 -3.81 -3.74
CA ALA A 16 -5.61 -4.99 -4.17
C ALA A 16 -4.24 -4.55 -4.70
N TYR A 17 -3.30 -5.48 -4.75
CA TYR A 17 -1.96 -5.16 -5.23
C TYR A 17 -1.48 -6.23 -6.20
N CYS A 18 -1.04 -5.78 -7.37
CA CYS A 18 -0.37 -6.60 -8.37
C CYS A 18 0.44 -5.67 -9.26
N PHE A 19 0.95 -6.18 -10.37
CA PHE A 19 1.72 -5.31 -11.28
C PHE A 19 0.90 -4.17 -11.85
N ALA A 20 -0.42 -4.36 -12.02
CA ALA A 20 -1.28 -3.26 -12.48
C ALA A 20 -1.24 -2.08 -11.52
N THR A 21 -1.10 -2.33 -10.22
CA THR A 21 -0.99 -1.26 -9.22
C THR A 21 0.29 -0.44 -9.45
N GLU A 22 1.39 -1.12 -9.73
CA GLU A 22 2.66 -0.42 -9.95
C GLU A 22 2.65 0.39 -11.25
N ILE A 23 2.02 -0.16 -12.28
CA ILE A 23 1.86 0.56 -13.55
C ILE A 23 0.98 1.79 -13.35
N ALA A 24 -0.11 1.67 -12.60
CA ALA A 24 -1.00 2.79 -12.32
C ALA A 24 -0.28 3.87 -11.50
N PHE A 25 0.49 3.46 -10.50
CA PHE A 25 1.26 4.42 -9.70
C PHE A 25 2.18 5.25 -10.58
N LYS A 26 2.89 4.61 -11.51
CA LYS A 26 3.76 5.33 -12.41
C LYS A 26 2.99 6.28 -13.32
N LYS A 27 1.82 5.87 -13.80
CA LYS A 27 0.99 6.74 -14.63
C LYS A 27 0.54 7.97 -13.87
N PHE A 28 0.22 7.83 -12.58
CA PHE A 28 -0.25 8.96 -11.78
C PHE A 28 0.87 9.89 -11.36
N THR A 29 2.04 9.35 -11.01
CA THR A 29 3.11 10.14 -10.38
C THR A 29 4.30 10.40 -11.28
N GLY A 30 4.47 9.60 -12.33
CA GLY A 30 5.64 9.71 -13.20
C GLY A 30 6.87 9.00 -12.68
N VAL A 31 6.80 8.38 -11.50
CA VAL A 31 7.94 7.68 -10.92
C VAL A 31 7.64 6.19 -10.75
N ASN A 32 8.68 5.39 -10.73
CA ASN A 32 8.54 3.95 -10.50
C ASN A 32 8.26 3.68 -9.02
N ILE A 33 7.67 2.51 -8.75
CA ILE A 33 7.30 2.15 -7.37
C ILE A 33 8.53 2.05 -6.46
N ASP A 34 9.69 1.69 -6.99
CA ASP A 34 10.89 1.61 -6.17
C ASP A 34 11.41 2.99 -5.76
N GLU A 35 10.84 4.04 -6.33
CA GLU A 35 11.14 5.43 -5.94
C GLU A 35 10.05 6.01 -5.05
N PHE A 36 9.13 5.17 -4.56
CA PHE A 36 8.06 5.61 -3.67
C PHE A 36 8.65 6.27 -2.43
N ASP A 37 8.15 7.45 -2.11
CA ASP A 37 8.60 8.25 -0.97
C ASP A 37 7.44 8.41 0.02
N ALA A 38 7.55 7.74 1.16
CA ALA A 38 6.49 7.76 2.17
C ALA A 38 6.34 9.10 2.87
N THR A 39 7.24 10.06 2.60
CA THR A 39 7.10 11.43 3.11
C THR A 39 6.44 12.36 2.11
N ASN A 40 6.15 11.88 0.91
CA ASN A 40 5.55 12.67 -0.15
C ASN A 40 4.05 12.39 -0.20
N PRO A 41 3.19 13.38 0.15
CA PRO A 41 1.74 13.14 0.17
C PRO A 41 1.17 12.67 -1.17
N GLU A 42 1.69 13.18 -2.28
CA GLU A 42 1.24 12.78 -3.59
C GLU A 42 1.52 11.28 -3.82
N HIS A 43 2.70 10.82 -3.43
CA HIS A 43 3.04 9.40 -3.56
C HIS A 43 2.11 8.53 -2.71
N ILE A 44 1.84 8.96 -1.48
CA ILE A 44 0.96 8.20 -0.59
C ILE A 44 -0.44 8.08 -1.18
N ILE A 45 -1.00 9.21 -1.58
CA ILE A 45 -2.36 9.24 -2.12
C ILE A 45 -2.46 8.39 -3.39
N TYR A 46 -1.52 8.56 -4.31
CA TYR A 46 -1.63 7.86 -5.59
C TYR A 46 -1.26 6.38 -5.51
N LEU A 47 -0.46 5.96 -4.54
CA LEU A 47 -0.28 4.53 -4.33
C LEU A 47 -1.57 3.89 -3.83
N ILE A 48 -2.27 4.55 -2.89
CA ILE A 48 -3.55 4.05 -2.41
C ILE A 48 -4.58 4.06 -3.55
N ILE A 49 -4.64 5.12 -4.34
CA ILE A 49 -5.54 5.21 -5.49
C ILE A 49 -5.24 4.12 -6.50
N ALA A 50 -3.96 3.84 -6.75
CA ALA A 50 -3.58 2.76 -7.66
C ALA A 50 -4.07 1.40 -7.16
N ALA A 51 -3.99 1.16 -5.84
CA ALA A 51 -4.47 -0.08 -5.25
C ALA A 51 -6.00 -0.18 -5.33
N ILE A 52 -6.70 0.93 -5.14
CA ILE A 52 -8.16 0.98 -5.31
C ILE A 52 -8.52 0.69 -6.76
N ALA A 53 -7.85 1.36 -7.70
CA ALA A 53 -8.12 1.16 -9.13
C ALA A 53 -7.88 -0.29 -9.55
N THR A 54 -6.85 -0.92 -8.98
CA THR A 54 -6.56 -2.33 -9.28
C THR A 54 -7.78 -3.21 -9.01
N TYR A 55 -8.41 -3.02 -7.85
CA TYR A 55 -9.57 -3.84 -7.49
C TYR A 55 -10.77 -3.53 -8.40
N TYR A 56 -11.14 -2.24 -8.49
CA TYR A 56 -12.38 -1.87 -9.15
C TYR A 56 -12.31 -2.02 -10.66
N GLN A 57 -11.15 -1.81 -11.27
CA GLN A 57 -11.00 -2.05 -12.69
C GLN A 57 -11.13 -3.53 -13.02
N LYS A 58 -10.57 -4.39 -12.16
CA LYS A 58 -10.71 -5.82 -12.38
C LYS A 58 -12.16 -6.26 -12.23
N GLU A 59 -12.89 -5.69 -11.27
CA GLU A 59 -14.29 -6.01 -11.05
C GLU A 59 -15.23 -5.37 -12.07
N GLY A 60 -14.74 -4.36 -12.80
CA GLY A 60 -15.55 -3.69 -13.80
C GLY A 60 -16.55 -2.70 -13.21
N THR A 61 -16.30 -2.18 -12.02
CA THR A 61 -17.19 -1.24 -11.35
C THR A 61 -16.42 0.03 -10.98
N ASP A 62 -17.15 1.09 -10.63
CA ASP A 62 -16.55 2.36 -10.23
C ASP A 62 -16.11 2.31 -8.77
N ALA A 63 -14.97 2.92 -8.49
CA ALA A 63 -14.50 3.06 -7.12
C ALA A 63 -15.34 4.10 -6.38
N PRO A 64 -15.65 3.85 -5.09
CA PRO A 64 -16.44 4.82 -4.31
C PRO A 64 -15.65 6.05 -3.87
N VAL A 65 -14.33 6.01 -3.97
CA VAL A 65 -13.45 7.11 -3.56
C VAL A 65 -12.51 7.41 -4.71
N LYS A 66 -12.36 8.69 -5.03
CA LYS A 66 -11.49 9.18 -6.09
C LYS A 66 -10.35 9.98 -5.49
N ASP A 67 -9.36 10.34 -6.32
CA ASP A 67 -8.21 11.09 -5.86
C ASP A 67 -8.58 12.44 -5.25
N ASN A 68 -9.56 13.15 -5.83
CA ASN A 68 -10.02 14.41 -5.26
C ASN A 68 -10.60 14.24 -3.86
N ASP A 69 -11.38 13.17 -3.66
CA ASP A 69 -11.93 12.89 -2.34
C ASP A 69 -10.81 12.72 -1.32
N MET A 70 -9.76 12.02 -1.70
CA MET A 70 -8.64 11.77 -0.79
C MET A 70 -7.85 13.03 -0.51
N MET A 71 -7.65 13.88 -1.51
CA MET A 71 -6.89 15.11 -1.32
C MET A 71 -7.58 16.08 -0.37
N TYR A 72 -8.90 16.13 -0.39
CA TYR A 72 -9.63 17.13 0.38
C TYR A 72 -10.26 16.58 1.66
N ASP A 73 -10.64 15.31 1.66
CA ASP A 73 -11.49 14.77 2.73
C ASP A 73 -10.85 13.67 3.55
N ALA A 74 -9.75 13.05 3.10
CA ALA A 74 -9.15 11.97 3.85
C ALA A 74 -8.42 12.49 5.08
N GLN A 75 -8.56 11.79 6.20
CA GLN A 75 -7.86 12.13 7.42
C GLN A 75 -6.46 11.49 7.41
N PRO A 76 -5.44 12.16 7.98
CA PRO A 76 -4.09 11.58 8.00
C PRO A 76 -4.06 10.17 8.59
N LYS A 77 -4.85 9.91 9.62
CA LYS A 77 -4.91 8.60 10.26
C LYS A 77 -5.41 7.54 9.29
N GLU A 78 -6.42 7.89 8.47
CA GLU A 78 -6.93 6.98 7.45
C GLU A 78 -5.88 6.68 6.39
N LEU A 79 -5.14 7.71 5.96
CA LEU A 79 -4.10 7.54 4.94
C LEU A 79 -2.99 6.64 5.44
N ILE A 80 -2.55 6.81 6.68
CA ILE A 80 -1.49 5.99 7.24
C ILE A 80 -1.95 4.54 7.33
N SER A 81 -3.17 4.32 7.82
CA SER A 81 -3.72 2.96 7.92
C SER A 81 -3.87 2.31 6.55
N ALA A 82 -4.39 3.06 5.58
CA ALA A 82 -4.56 2.55 4.22
C ALA A 82 -3.21 2.24 3.58
N LEU A 83 -2.23 3.11 3.77
CA LEU A 83 -0.90 2.87 3.22
C LEU A 83 -0.29 1.60 3.80
N THR A 84 -0.43 1.40 5.11
CA THR A 84 0.07 0.19 5.77
C THR A 84 -0.57 -1.05 5.16
N ASP A 85 -1.88 -1.03 4.94
CA ASP A 85 -2.58 -2.16 4.35
C ASP A 85 -2.12 -2.42 2.92
N VAL A 86 -1.92 -1.37 2.12
CA VAL A 86 -1.45 -1.51 0.74
C VAL A 86 -0.03 -2.08 0.72
N LEU A 87 0.84 -1.59 1.60
CA LEU A 87 2.21 -2.10 1.66
C LEU A 87 2.26 -3.56 2.13
N ASN A 88 1.34 -3.96 3.00
CA ASN A 88 1.23 -5.37 3.38
C ASN A 88 0.77 -6.23 2.20
N LEU A 89 -0.17 -5.74 1.41
CA LEU A 89 -0.57 -6.45 0.19
C LEU A 89 0.59 -6.57 -0.80
N ARG A 90 1.41 -5.52 -0.91
CA ARG A 90 2.61 -5.56 -1.74
C ARG A 90 3.57 -6.64 -1.25
N ALA A 91 3.78 -6.70 0.07
CA ALA A 91 4.65 -7.72 0.65
C ALA A 91 4.10 -9.13 0.37
N ASP A 92 2.78 -9.30 0.48
CA ASP A 92 2.14 -10.58 0.13
C ASP A 92 2.34 -10.92 -1.35
N TRP A 93 2.21 -9.92 -2.23
CA TRP A 93 2.37 -10.13 -3.66
C TRP A 93 3.78 -10.61 -4.01
N TYR A 94 4.79 -10.01 -3.37
CA TYR A 94 6.17 -10.38 -3.61
C TYR A 94 6.65 -11.49 -2.68
N GLN A 95 5.80 -11.93 -1.75
CA GLN A 95 6.15 -12.93 -0.75
C GLN A 95 7.31 -12.48 0.13
N LEU A 96 7.28 -11.20 0.49
CA LEU A 96 8.29 -10.60 1.34
C LEU A 96 7.89 -10.74 2.82
N PRO A 97 8.86 -10.73 3.74
CA PRO A 97 8.53 -10.68 5.17
C PRO A 97 7.74 -9.41 5.48
N LYS A 98 6.70 -9.54 6.30
CA LYS A 98 5.88 -8.42 6.72
C LYS A 98 6.02 -8.24 8.21
N GLY A 99 5.87 -7.00 8.65
CA GLY A 99 5.84 -6.72 10.06
C GLY A 99 7.17 -6.80 10.74
N GLU A 100 8.09 -7.56 10.19
CA GLU A 100 9.45 -7.61 10.69
C GLU A 100 10.14 -6.30 10.47
N GLN A 101 9.59 -5.57 9.61
CA GLN A 101 10.08 -4.24 9.44
C GLN A 101 10.02 -3.53 10.75
N THR A 102 9.67 -4.24 11.56
CA THR A 102 9.62 -3.65 12.84
C THR A 102 10.64 -4.26 13.72
N ASP A 103 10.64 -4.99 13.29
CA ASP A 103 11.04 -5.40 14.02
C ASP A 103 11.76 -5.91 14.51
N ASP A 104 11.97 -6.17 14.33
CA ASP A 104 12.42 -6.72 14.54
C ASP A 104 13.04 -7.36 14.89
N LYS A 105 13.43 -7.71 15.09
CA LYS A 105 13.90 -8.40 15.07
C LYS A 105 14.56 -9.01 15.13
N PRO A 106 14.91 -9.23 15.20
CA PRO A 106 15.54 -9.80 14.98
C PRO A 106 16.09 -10.44 15.04
N ASP A 107 16.60 -10.78 15.02
CA ASP A 107 17.02 -11.24 14.62
C ASP A 107 17.52 -11.83 14.80
N PRO A 108 17.50 -12.12 14.98
CA PRO A 108 17.89 -12.64 14.77
C PRO A 108 18.48 -13.05 14.76
N ASN A 109 18.92 -13.32 14.98
CA ASN A 109 19.26 -13.47 14.48
C ASN A 109 19.75 -13.48 14.44
N ARG A 110 19.41 -13.81 14.37
CA ARG A 110 19.71 -13.55 13.98
C ARG A 110 20.19 -13.67 14.04
N LYS A 111 20.05 -14.00 14.24
CA LYS A 111 20.30 -13.90 14.10
C LYS A 111 20.84 -13.91 14.07
N HIS A 112 20.79 -14.25 14.17
CA HIS A 112 21.06 -13.96 14.02
C HIS A 112 21.71 -14.09 14.24
N ARG A 113 21.63 -14.70 14.20
CA ARG A 113 22.05 -14.46 14.03
C ARG A 113 22.64 -14.46 14.52
N LYS A 114 22.50 -14.89 14.88
CA LYS A 114 22.86 -14.67 15.05
C LYS A 114 23.36 -14.69 15.44
N PRO A 115 22.96 -15.11 15.48
CA PRO A 115 23.17 -14.89 15.51
C PRO A 115 23.62 -14.73 16.04
N LYS A 116 23.59 -15.36 16.08
CA LYS A 116 23.78 -15.02 15.99
C LYS A 116 24.02 -14.90 16.19
N ASN A 117 24.08 -15.36 16.54
CA ASN A 117 24.08 -14.98 16.33
C ASN A 117 24.17 -14.92 16.39
N ALA A 118 24.12 -15.62 16.67
CA ALA A 118 24.04 -15.29 16.13
C ALA A 118 24.17 -15.02 16.08
#